data_c0fa854f0d3266a1cd28ee675c28e2f7
#
_entry.id   c0fa854f0d3266a1cd28ee675c28e2f7
#
_cell.length_a   1.000
_cell.length_b   1.000
_cell.length_c   1.000
_cell.angle_alpha   90.00
_cell.angle_beta   90.00
_cell.angle_gamma   90.00
#
_symmetry.space_group_name_H-M   'P 1'
#
loop_
_entity.id
_entity.type
_entity.pdbx_description
1 polymer ?
#
loop_
_entity_poly.entity_id
_entity_poly.type
_entity_poly.pdbx_seq_one_letter_code
_entity_poly.pdbx_strand_id
1 'polypeptide(L)'
;MKVLKVIRQRPLLVGLATALWLIVLVATLLLQGKSTAMIDSFASCAEAGYPVTDSNPPVCRHGAYYVIGPVKSVETQPGVVQSEPFDLLVSADSGTDTPRQQIVIRTQAAWFSWWSQVHAGLTLPPLIQVDFATHDVVMIIGGPKETTGYGYKVTAVSAGRRTTIVDTLESIPTIGCPVTNKLTNRYYIVRTAKLPAPVVFRNTEDRRHCN
;
A
#
# COMPACT_ATOMS: atom_id res chain seq x y z
N MET A 1 37.76 -62.34 -32.38
CA MET A 1 38.48 -61.08 -32.09
C MET A 1 37.78 -59.91 -32.79
N LYS A 2 36.63 -59.41 -32.30
CA LYS A 2 35.91 -58.21 -32.84
C LYS A 2 35.01 -57.52 -31.80
N VAL A 3 35.46 -57.36 -30.54
CA VAL A 3 34.61 -56.73 -29.48
C VAL A 3 35.28 -55.53 -28.82
N LEU A 4 36.47 -55.13 -29.24
CA LEU A 4 37.22 -54.05 -28.49
C LEU A 4 37.29 -52.65 -29.19
N LYS A 5 36.35 -52.34 -30.07
CA LYS A 5 36.41 -51.03 -30.80
C LYS A 5 35.25 -50.04 -30.54
N VAL A 6 34.32 -50.36 -29.62
CA VAL A 6 33.11 -49.54 -29.41
C VAL A 6 33.20 -48.62 -28.21
N ILE A 7 34.21 -48.73 -27.33
CA ILE A 7 34.24 -47.96 -26.06
C ILE A 7 34.99 -46.61 -26.15
N ARG A 8 35.58 -46.28 -27.30
CA ARG A 8 36.46 -45.06 -27.39
C ARG A 8 35.79 -43.77 -27.84
N GLN A 9 34.48 -43.75 -28.12
CA GLN A 9 33.80 -42.54 -28.61
C GLN A 9 32.78 -41.94 -27.62
N ARG A 10 32.69 -42.40 -26.39
CA ARG A 10 31.70 -41.89 -25.42
C ARG A 10 32.12 -40.71 -24.53
N PRO A 11 33.40 -40.35 -24.30
CA PRO A 11 33.73 -39.24 -23.43
C PRO A 11 33.32 -37.87 -23.96
N LEU A 12 33.29 -37.69 -25.27
CA LEU A 12 32.86 -36.41 -25.89
C LEU A 12 31.37 -36.15 -25.76
N LEU A 13 30.51 -37.17 -25.85
CA LEU A 13 29.07 -37.04 -25.69
C LEU A 13 28.66 -36.78 -24.23
N VAL A 14 29.37 -37.35 -23.26
CA VAL A 14 29.16 -37.13 -21.84
C VAL A 14 29.54 -35.68 -21.47
N GLY A 15 30.67 -35.18 -22.00
CA GLY A 15 31.10 -33.79 -21.77
C GLY A 15 30.15 -32.75 -22.37
N LEU A 16 29.59 -33.02 -23.56
CA LEU A 16 28.56 -32.13 -24.16
C LEU A 16 27.26 -32.16 -23.40
N ALA A 17 26.82 -33.31 -22.90
CA ALA A 17 25.60 -33.40 -22.11
C ALA A 17 25.72 -32.67 -20.75
N THR A 18 26.86 -32.76 -20.07
CA THR A 18 27.10 -32.06 -18.82
C THR A 18 27.23 -30.54 -19.02
N ALA A 19 27.85 -30.09 -20.09
CA ALA A 19 27.91 -28.66 -20.42
C ALA A 19 26.53 -28.07 -20.74
N LEU A 20 25.70 -28.81 -21.48
CA LEU A 20 24.32 -28.37 -21.77
C LEU A 20 23.46 -28.30 -20.51
N TRP A 21 23.61 -29.26 -19.58
CA TRP A 21 22.93 -29.29 -18.30
C TRP A 21 23.32 -28.07 -17.42
N LEU A 22 24.60 -27.73 -17.37
CA LEU A 22 25.08 -26.56 -16.64
C LEU A 22 24.56 -25.25 -17.23
N ILE A 23 24.50 -25.13 -18.56
CA ILE A 23 23.93 -23.94 -19.23
C ILE A 23 22.44 -23.81 -18.93
N VAL A 24 21.67 -24.90 -18.96
CA VAL A 24 20.25 -24.89 -18.60
C VAL A 24 20.05 -24.54 -17.13
N LEU A 25 20.91 -25.07 -16.23
CA LEU A 25 20.84 -24.78 -14.80
C LEU A 25 21.18 -23.31 -14.49
N VAL A 26 22.17 -22.74 -15.14
CA VAL A 26 22.53 -21.33 -15.03
C VAL A 26 21.43 -20.45 -15.64
N ALA A 27 20.88 -20.83 -16.79
CA ALA A 27 19.78 -20.10 -17.42
C ALA A 27 18.50 -20.14 -16.57
N THR A 28 18.18 -21.28 -15.91
CA THR A 28 17.03 -21.34 -14.99
C THR A 28 17.26 -20.52 -13.71
N LEU A 29 18.49 -20.46 -13.19
CA LEU A 29 18.83 -19.61 -12.06
C LEU A 29 18.78 -18.11 -12.41
N LEU A 30 19.16 -17.75 -13.64
CA LEU A 30 19.07 -16.36 -14.11
C LEU A 30 17.65 -15.96 -14.51
N LEU A 31 16.79 -16.92 -14.88
CA LEU A 31 15.37 -16.74 -15.19
C LEU A 31 14.46 -16.88 -13.95
N GLN A 32 14.99 -17.20 -12.77
CA GLN A 32 14.28 -16.95 -11.51
C GLN A 32 14.23 -15.44 -11.32
N GLY A 33 13.49 -14.86 -12.27
CA GLY A 33 13.25 -13.45 -12.35
C GLY A 33 12.67 -12.95 -11.04
N LYS A 34 13.09 -11.77 -10.68
CA LYS A 34 12.50 -10.89 -9.69
C LYS A 34 11.03 -11.24 -9.54
N SER A 35 10.71 -12.00 -8.48
CA SER A 35 9.33 -12.07 -8.03
C SER A 35 8.93 -10.62 -7.86
N THR A 36 7.91 -10.20 -8.58
CA THR A 36 7.23 -8.93 -8.33
C THR A 36 6.64 -9.07 -6.94
N ALA A 37 7.46 -8.76 -5.93
CA ALA A 37 7.03 -8.74 -4.55
C ALA A 37 5.85 -7.77 -4.52
N MET A 38 4.67 -8.27 -4.15
CA MET A 38 3.51 -7.42 -3.97
C MET A 38 3.87 -6.42 -2.87
N ILE A 39 3.87 -5.14 -3.23
CA ILE A 39 4.17 -4.07 -2.30
C ILE A 39 2.90 -3.78 -1.54
N ASP A 40 2.79 -4.36 -0.37
CA ASP A 40 1.63 -4.26 0.52
C ASP A 40 1.90 -3.41 1.78
N SER A 41 3.16 -3.03 1.98
CA SER A 41 3.60 -2.29 3.17
C SER A 41 4.81 -1.42 2.87
N PHE A 42 5.14 -0.52 3.79
CA PHE A 42 6.37 0.27 3.72
C PHE A 42 7.62 -0.64 3.73
N ALA A 43 7.61 -1.69 4.53
CA ALA A 43 8.71 -2.65 4.60
C ALA A 43 8.93 -3.33 3.25
N SER A 44 7.88 -3.90 2.65
CA SER A 44 7.98 -4.56 1.34
C SER A 44 8.39 -3.60 0.22
N CYS A 45 7.96 -2.33 0.30
CA CYS A 45 8.36 -1.28 -0.63
C CYS A 45 9.86 -0.93 -0.50
N ALA A 46 10.36 -0.78 0.73
CA ALA A 46 11.77 -0.50 1.01
C ALA A 46 12.67 -1.69 0.64
N GLU A 47 12.26 -2.92 0.97
CA GLU A 47 12.98 -4.16 0.62
C GLU A 47 13.05 -4.39 -0.89
N ALA A 48 12.01 -3.97 -1.62
CA ALA A 48 12.01 -4.01 -3.08
C ALA A 48 12.94 -2.96 -3.72
N GLY A 49 13.59 -2.09 -2.91
CA GLY A 49 14.58 -1.11 -3.35
C GLY A 49 13.96 0.17 -3.94
N TYR A 50 12.70 0.47 -3.65
CA TYR A 50 12.09 1.72 -4.07
C TYR A 50 12.59 2.91 -3.24
N PRO A 51 12.62 4.13 -3.81
CA PRO A 51 13.10 5.31 -3.11
C PRO A 51 12.32 5.59 -1.82
N VAL A 52 13.04 5.74 -0.73
CA VAL A 52 12.51 6.12 0.58
C VAL A 52 12.98 7.51 0.94
N THR A 53 12.06 8.37 1.40
CA THR A 53 12.39 9.72 1.86
C THR A 53 12.82 9.72 3.33
N ASP A 54 13.71 10.64 3.72
CA ASP A 54 14.12 10.85 5.12
C ASP A 54 13.11 11.66 5.94
N SER A 55 11.86 11.76 5.46
CA SER A 55 10.79 12.44 6.19
C SER A 55 10.32 11.62 7.40
N ASN A 56 9.67 12.26 8.37
CA ASN A 56 9.02 11.58 9.48
C ASN A 56 7.48 11.80 9.42
N PRO A 57 6.70 10.77 9.14
CA PRO A 57 7.09 9.40 8.82
C PRO A 57 7.81 9.28 7.45
N PRO A 58 8.69 8.25 7.27
CA PRO A 58 9.36 8.03 6.00
C PRO A 58 8.35 7.57 4.93
N VAL A 59 8.57 7.96 3.68
CA VAL A 59 7.67 7.63 2.57
C VAL A 59 8.44 6.82 1.52
N CYS A 60 7.93 5.66 1.15
CA CYS A 60 8.43 4.87 0.03
C CYS A 60 7.58 5.13 -1.21
N ARG A 61 8.22 5.42 -2.35
CA ARG A 61 7.54 5.73 -3.61
C ARG A 61 7.64 4.59 -4.62
N HIS A 62 6.49 4.07 -5.03
CA HIS A 62 6.38 3.06 -6.09
C HIS A 62 5.46 3.57 -7.22
N GLY A 63 6.03 4.07 -8.30
CA GLY A 63 5.27 4.65 -9.41
C GLY A 63 4.44 5.85 -8.96
N ALA A 64 3.12 5.78 -9.13
CA ALA A 64 2.18 6.80 -8.67
C ALA A 64 1.74 6.62 -7.22
N TYR A 65 2.18 5.56 -6.54
CA TYR A 65 1.78 5.20 -5.18
C TYR A 65 2.85 5.62 -4.17
N TYR A 66 2.36 5.98 -2.96
CA TYR A 66 3.21 6.33 -1.83
C TYR A 66 2.82 5.46 -0.65
N VAL A 67 3.78 4.77 -0.06
CA VAL A 67 3.60 4.00 1.18
C VAL A 67 4.38 4.70 2.28
N ILE A 68 3.67 5.13 3.34
CA ILE A 68 4.29 5.81 4.47
C ILE A 68 4.71 4.77 5.50
N GLY A 69 5.92 4.91 6.01
CA GLY A 69 6.43 4.06 7.07
C GLY A 69 5.77 4.32 8.41
N PRO A 70 6.02 3.44 9.39
CA PRO A 70 5.43 3.57 10.70
C PRO A 70 5.87 4.87 11.38
N VAL A 71 4.90 5.59 11.95
CA VAL A 71 5.19 6.72 12.85
C VAL A 71 5.87 6.18 14.08
N LYS A 72 7.06 6.66 14.45
CA LYS A 72 7.68 6.30 15.72
C LYS A 72 6.74 6.66 16.86
N SER A 73 6.20 5.65 17.52
CA SER A 73 5.30 5.80 18.66
C SER A 73 5.99 6.56 19.79
N VAL A 74 5.33 7.59 20.31
CA VAL A 74 5.70 8.23 21.57
C VAL A 74 5.38 7.26 22.71
N GLU A 75 6.32 7.06 23.60
CA GLU A 75 6.25 6.15 24.73
C GLU A 75 5.03 6.42 25.64
N THR A 76 4.26 5.39 25.92
CA THR A 76 2.93 5.46 26.53
C THR A 76 3.02 5.60 28.05
N GLN A 77 2.42 6.65 28.63
CA GLN A 77 2.18 6.75 30.07
C GLN A 77 0.95 5.92 30.49
N PRO A 78 0.92 5.35 31.72
CA PRO A 78 -0.21 4.55 32.21
C PRO A 78 -1.50 5.37 32.32
N GLY A 79 -2.54 4.98 31.59
CA GLY A 79 -3.84 5.64 31.58
C GLY A 79 -4.18 6.32 30.24
N VAL A 80 -3.26 6.41 29.30
CA VAL A 80 -3.45 6.99 27.97
C VAL A 80 -4.06 5.94 27.05
N VAL A 81 -5.06 6.34 26.29
CA VAL A 81 -5.65 5.58 25.17
C VAL A 81 -4.51 5.19 24.23
N GLN A 82 -4.32 3.91 24.00
CA GLN A 82 -3.18 3.39 23.24
C GLN A 82 -3.33 3.82 21.77
N SER A 83 -2.35 4.57 21.26
CA SER A 83 -2.29 4.89 19.85
C SER A 83 -1.85 3.65 19.08
N GLU A 84 -2.72 3.16 18.20
CA GLU A 84 -2.40 2.03 17.34
C GLU A 84 -1.61 2.52 16.12
N PRO A 85 -0.51 1.83 15.77
CA PRO A 85 0.21 2.14 14.55
C PRO A 85 -0.65 1.84 13.32
N PHE A 86 -0.48 2.64 12.29
CA PHE A 86 -1.11 2.41 11.00
C PHE A 86 -0.18 2.76 9.86
N ASP A 87 -0.35 2.07 8.74
CA ASP A 87 0.41 2.28 7.51
C ASP A 87 -0.48 2.90 6.44
N LEU A 88 0.00 3.95 5.78
CA LEU A 88 -0.68 4.45 4.60
C LEU A 88 -0.48 3.46 3.45
N LEU A 89 -1.58 2.94 2.90
CA LEU A 89 -1.57 2.11 1.72
C LEU A 89 -1.60 2.96 0.45
N VAL A 90 -2.52 3.92 0.39
CA VAL A 90 -2.66 4.79 -0.79
C VAL A 90 -3.39 6.09 -0.46
N SER A 91 -3.02 7.16 -1.17
CA SER A 91 -3.76 8.42 -1.22
C SER A 91 -3.75 8.93 -2.66
N ALA A 92 -4.92 9.00 -3.28
CA ALA A 92 -5.06 9.38 -4.68
C ALA A 92 -6.42 10.01 -4.97
N ASP A 93 -6.63 10.42 -6.21
CA ASP A 93 -7.94 10.83 -6.69
C ASP A 93 -8.73 9.61 -7.18
N SER A 94 -9.99 9.52 -6.78
CA SER A 94 -10.96 8.55 -7.29
C SER A 94 -11.43 8.99 -8.68
N GLY A 95 -11.71 8.00 -9.53
CA GLY A 95 -12.35 8.23 -10.83
C GLY A 95 -13.88 8.38 -10.74
N THR A 96 -14.46 8.44 -9.54
CA THR A 96 -15.92 8.38 -9.34
C THR A 96 -16.45 9.55 -8.52
N ASP A 97 -17.75 9.79 -8.62
CA ASP A 97 -18.50 10.76 -7.81
C ASP A 97 -19.01 10.15 -6.50
N THR A 98 -18.30 9.15 -5.96
CA THR A 98 -18.67 8.51 -4.68
C THR A 98 -18.79 9.57 -3.60
N PRO A 99 -19.93 9.67 -2.88
CA PRO A 99 -20.11 10.61 -1.80
C PRO A 99 -19.06 10.44 -0.69
N ARG A 100 -18.89 11.46 0.14
CA ARG A 100 -18.03 11.37 1.33
C ARG A 100 -18.39 10.16 2.19
N GLN A 101 -17.38 9.36 2.52
CA GLN A 101 -17.53 8.18 3.36
C GLN A 101 -16.29 7.95 4.21
N GLN A 102 -16.52 7.32 5.36
CA GLN A 102 -15.49 6.85 6.27
C GLN A 102 -15.85 5.41 6.66
N ILE A 103 -14.98 4.49 6.30
CA ILE A 103 -15.32 3.06 6.27
C ILE A 103 -14.22 2.28 6.95
N VAL A 104 -14.60 1.27 7.74
CA VAL A 104 -13.70 0.22 8.22
C VAL A 104 -14.00 -1.04 7.44
N ILE A 105 -13.02 -1.50 6.69
CA ILE A 105 -13.08 -2.69 5.86
C ILE A 105 -12.42 -3.84 6.61
N ARG A 106 -13.12 -4.96 6.76
CA ARG A 106 -12.73 -6.08 7.62
C ARG A 106 -12.61 -7.41 6.89
N THR A 107 -12.91 -7.42 5.58
CA THR A 107 -12.90 -8.63 4.76
C THR A 107 -12.32 -8.38 3.38
N GLN A 108 -11.71 -9.40 2.81
CA GLN A 108 -11.16 -9.35 1.46
C GLN A 108 -12.22 -9.01 0.41
N ALA A 109 -13.44 -9.52 0.55
CA ALA A 109 -14.52 -9.25 -0.41
C ALA A 109 -14.94 -7.78 -0.38
N ALA A 110 -15.09 -7.19 0.82
CA ALA A 110 -15.40 -5.77 0.96
C ALA A 110 -14.23 -4.89 0.45
N TRP A 111 -12.99 -5.32 0.70
CA TRP A 111 -11.80 -4.63 0.21
C TRP A 111 -11.76 -4.57 -1.32
N PHE A 112 -11.99 -5.71 -1.98
CA PHE A 112 -12.06 -5.75 -3.45
C PHE A 112 -13.19 -4.88 -4.01
N SER A 113 -14.36 -4.91 -3.37
CA SER A 113 -15.52 -4.10 -3.79
C SER A 113 -15.20 -2.60 -3.72
N TRP A 114 -14.67 -2.11 -2.60
CA TRP A 114 -14.32 -0.70 -2.44
C TRP A 114 -13.16 -0.28 -3.34
N TRP A 115 -12.15 -1.14 -3.50
CA TRP A 115 -11.05 -0.90 -4.42
C TRP A 115 -11.53 -0.71 -5.85
N SER A 116 -12.41 -1.58 -6.32
CA SER A 116 -12.99 -1.48 -7.65
C SER A 116 -13.87 -0.23 -7.81
N GLN A 117 -14.60 0.14 -6.75
CA GLN A 117 -15.46 1.32 -6.79
C GLN A 117 -14.68 2.63 -6.91
N VAL A 118 -13.63 2.83 -6.12
CA VAL A 118 -12.84 4.09 -6.18
C VAL A 118 -12.01 4.21 -7.45
N HIS A 119 -11.79 3.11 -8.17
CA HIS A 119 -11.09 3.08 -9.45
C HIS A 119 -12.01 2.90 -10.66
N ALA A 120 -13.34 2.94 -10.47
CA ALA A 120 -14.26 2.79 -11.59
C ALA A 120 -14.02 3.91 -12.63
N GLY A 121 -14.00 3.54 -13.90
CA GLY A 121 -13.67 4.47 -14.99
C GLY A 121 -12.17 4.73 -15.18
N LEU A 122 -11.30 4.17 -14.36
CA LEU A 122 -9.85 4.21 -14.47
C LEU A 122 -9.29 2.81 -14.78
N THR A 123 -8.04 2.74 -15.25
CA THR A 123 -7.33 1.45 -15.28
C THR A 123 -7.20 0.94 -13.84
N LEU A 124 -7.83 -0.19 -13.53
CA LEU A 124 -7.80 -0.77 -12.20
C LEU A 124 -6.37 -1.20 -11.83
N PRO A 125 -5.74 -0.57 -10.83
CA PRO A 125 -4.42 -0.99 -10.40
C PRO A 125 -4.51 -2.33 -9.64
N PRO A 126 -3.37 -3.06 -9.53
CA PRO A 126 -3.32 -4.28 -8.73
C PRO A 126 -3.85 -4.05 -7.32
N LEU A 127 -4.68 -4.97 -6.85
CA LEU A 127 -5.21 -4.91 -5.49
C LEU A 127 -4.09 -5.10 -4.48
N ILE A 128 -3.94 -4.15 -3.57
CA ILE A 128 -2.99 -4.28 -2.45
C ILE A 128 -3.46 -5.43 -1.55
N GLN A 129 -2.55 -6.36 -1.27
CA GLN A 129 -2.85 -7.50 -0.42
C GLN A 129 -2.87 -7.08 1.06
N VAL A 130 -3.94 -7.47 1.76
CA VAL A 130 -4.08 -7.23 3.19
C VAL A 130 -4.49 -8.54 3.85
N ASP A 131 -3.78 -8.91 4.90
CA ASP A 131 -4.17 -10.04 5.74
C ASP A 131 -5.27 -9.62 6.71
N PHE A 132 -6.52 -9.87 6.33
CA PHE A 132 -7.69 -9.56 7.15
C PHE A 132 -7.86 -10.46 8.38
N ALA A 133 -7.02 -11.45 8.63
CA ALA A 133 -6.99 -12.14 9.90
C ALA A 133 -6.39 -11.27 11.01
N THR A 134 -5.40 -10.46 10.66
CA THR A 134 -4.61 -9.65 11.61
C THR A 134 -4.83 -8.14 11.48
N HIS A 135 -5.36 -7.68 10.33
CA HIS A 135 -5.51 -6.25 10.04
C HIS A 135 -6.92 -5.88 9.63
N ASP A 136 -7.23 -4.60 9.81
CA ASP A 136 -8.36 -3.90 9.21
C ASP A 136 -7.84 -2.78 8.30
N VAL A 137 -8.68 -2.34 7.37
CA VAL A 137 -8.39 -1.20 6.50
C VAL A 137 -9.37 -0.08 6.83
N VAL A 138 -8.84 1.12 7.02
CA VAL A 138 -9.63 2.33 7.16
C VAL A 138 -9.54 3.11 5.84
N MET A 139 -10.68 3.41 5.26
CA MET A 139 -10.79 4.19 4.02
C MET A 139 -11.58 5.46 4.27
N ILE A 140 -11.04 6.57 3.80
CA ILE A 140 -11.71 7.87 3.75
C ILE A 140 -11.89 8.23 2.29
N ILE A 141 -13.13 8.53 1.88
CA ILE A 141 -13.47 9.10 0.59
C ILE A 141 -13.97 10.52 0.85
N GLY A 142 -13.34 11.53 0.25
CA GLY A 142 -13.62 12.94 0.53
C GLY A 142 -14.93 13.46 -0.02
N GLY A 143 -15.49 12.75 -1.02
CA GLY A 143 -16.58 13.25 -1.83
C GLY A 143 -16.12 14.21 -2.94
N PRO A 144 -16.97 14.45 -3.94
CA PRO A 144 -16.64 15.33 -5.05
C PRO A 144 -16.34 16.76 -4.57
N LYS A 145 -15.29 17.36 -5.14
CA LYS A 145 -14.88 18.76 -4.93
C LYS A 145 -14.64 19.39 -6.31
N GLU A 146 -15.08 20.63 -6.49
CA GLU A 146 -14.98 21.35 -7.77
C GLU A 146 -13.53 21.76 -8.12
N THR A 147 -12.64 21.77 -7.10
CA THR A 147 -11.25 22.19 -7.26
C THR A 147 -10.28 21.18 -6.67
N THR A 148 -9.02 21.27 -7.07
CA THR A 148 -7.90 20.59 -6.42
C THR A 148 -7.56 21.24 -5.07
N GLY A 149 -6.59 20.69 -4.34
CA GLY A 149 -6.06 21.26 -3.10
C GLY A 149 -6.63 20.65 -1.82
N TYR A 150 -7.77 19.97 -1.89
CA TYR A 150 -8.29 19.21 -0.74
C TYR A 150 -7.40 18.01 -0.42
N GLY A 151 -7.29 17.72 0.87
CA GLY A 151 -6.53 16.55 1.34
C GLY A 151 -7.23 15.87 2.50
N TYR A 152 -7.00 14.58 2.63
CA TYR A 152 -7.53 13.77 3.74
C TYR A 152 -6.40 12.93 4.32
N LYS A 153 -6.39 12.75 5.62
CA LYS A 153 -5.48 11.82 6.30
C LYS A 153 -6.08 11.30 7.60
N VAL A 154 -5.67 10.11 7.99
CA VAL A 154 -5.80 9.62 9.35
C VAL A 154 -4.64 10.23 10.16
N THR A 155 -4.92 10.81 11.29
CA THR A 155 -3.92 11.44 12.17
C THR A 155 -3.61 10.60 13.40
N ALA A 156 -4.59 9.84 13.88
CA ALA A 156 -4.40 8.88 14.96
C ALA A 156 -5.46 7.78 14.90
N VAL A 157 -5.09 6.61 15.40
CA VAL A 157 -6.00 5.51 15.71
C VAL A 157 -5.81 5.16 17.17
N SER A 158 -6.88 5.23 17.94
CA SER A 158 -6.84 5.04 19.38
C SER A 158 -7.81 3.93 19.77
N ALA A 159 -7.28 2.74 20.07
CA ALA A 159 -8.07 1.61 20.50
C ALA A 159 -8.30 1.67 22.02
N GLY A 160 -9.55 1.78 22.42
CA GLY A 160 -9.99 1.66 23.79
C GLY A 160 -10.66 0.31 24.06
N ARG A 161 -10.96 0.00 25.31
CA ARG A 161 -11.62 -1.27 25.68
C ARG A 161 -13.01 -1.45 25.08
N ARG A 162 -13.73 -0.39 24.76
CA ARG A 162 -15.14 -0.41 24.31
C ARG A 162 -15.36 0.29 22.97
N THR A 163 -14.41 1.09 22.52
CA THR A 163 -14.58 1.92 21.33
C THR A 163 -13.22 2.25 20.75
N THR A 164 -13.10 2.18 19.45
CA THR A 164 -11.94 2.69 18.72
C THR A 164 -12.27 4.09 18.18
N ILE A 165 -11.37 5.04 18.37
CA ILE A 165 -11.48 6.38 17.77
C ILE A 165 -10.46 6.47 16.63
N VAL A 166 -10.93 6.88 15.46
CA VAL A 166 -10.08 7.20 14.31
C VAL A 166 -10.15 8.70 14.08
N ASP A 167 -9.05 9.38 14.36
CA ASP A 167 -8.91 10.81 14.12
C ASP A 167 -8.55 11.07 12.66
N THR A 168 -9.30 11.93 12.03
CA THR A 168 -9.12 12.30 10.63
C THR A 168 -8.99 13.81 10.47
N LEU A 169 -8.18 14.23 9.50
CA LEU A 169 -7.99 15.62 9.14
C LEU A 169 -8.38 15.83 7.68
N GLU A 170 -9.27 16.78 7.44
CA GLU A 170 -9.54 17.34 6.13
C GLU A 170 -8.76 18.63 5.96
N SER A 171 -7.89 18.70 4.96
CA SER A 171 -7.22 19.94 4.59
C SER A 171 -8.03 20.65 3.51
N ILE A 172 -8.42 21.88 3.79
CA ILE A 172 -9.27 22.69 2.93
C ILE A 172 -8.45 23.86 2.39
N PRO A 173 -8.30 24.01 1.06
CA PRO A 173 -7.62 25.18 0.51
C PRO A 173 -8.43 26.45 0.76
N THR A 174 -7.78 27.53 1.18
CA THR A 174 -8.40 28.86 1.33
C THR A 174 -8.00 29.78 0.18
N ILE A 175 -8.53 31.01 0.20
CA ILE A 175 -8.19 32.05 -0.76
C ILE A 175 -6.66 32.25 -0.78
N GLY A 176 -6.08 32.29 -1.98
CA GLY A 176 -4.63 32.44 -2.18
C GLY A 176 -3.91 31.10 -2.39
N CYS A 177 -4.57 29.95 -2.16
CA CYS A 177 -3.98 28.68 -2.50
C CYS A 177 -4.02 28.41 -4.01
N PRO A 178 -2.95 27.89 -4.60
CA PRO A 178 -2.94 27.49 -6.00
C PRO A 178 -3.82 26.25 -6.16
N VAL A 179 -5.03 26.45 -6.63
CA VAL A 179 -5.98 25.38 -6.97
C VAL A 179 -6.35 25.44 -8.43
N THR A 180 -6.69 24.28 -9.00
CA THR A 180 -7.17 24.17 -10.39
C THR A 180 -8.66 23.85 -10.34
N ASN A 181 -9.45 24.45 -11.22
CA ASN A 181 -10.85 24.09 -11.44
C ASN A 181 -10.90 22.72 -12.13
N LYS A 182 -10.85 21.70 -11.33
CA LYS A 182 -10.91 20.29 -11.77
C LYS A 182 -11.68 19.52 -10.72
N LEU A 183 -12.73 18.85 -11.16
CA LEU A 183 -13.47 17.93 -10.29
C LEU A 183 -12.50 16.87 -9.75
N THR A 184 -12.43 16.75 -8.44
CA THR A 184 -11.59 15.77 -7.73
C THR A 184 -12.41 15.07 -6.67
N ASN A 185 -12.08 13.83 -6.41
CA ASN A 185 -12.64 13.06 -5.29
C ASN A 185 -11.51 12.24 -4.67
N ARG A 186 -10.85 12.82 -3.69
CA ARG A 186 -9.68 12.18 -3.06
C ARG A 186 -10.11 11.09 -2.10
N TYR A 187 -9.35 10.00 -2.12
CA TYR A 187 -9.44 8.96 -1.12
C TYR A 187 -8.10 8.76 -0.39
N TYR A 188 -8.20 8.26 0.83
CA TYR A 188 -7.07 8.01 1.71
C TYR A 188 -7.30 6.69 2.43
N ILE A 189 -6.36 5.75 2.32
CA ILE A 189 -6.52 4.39 2.80
C ILE A 189 -5.34 4.01 3.67
N VAL A 190 -5.62 3.55 4.88
CA VAL A 190 -4.60 3.05 5.80
C VAL A 190 -4.91 1.62 6.23
N ARG A 191 -3.87 0.86 6.52
CA ARG A 191 -3.93 -0.44 7.19
C ARG A 191 -3.59 -0.23 8.67
N THR A 192 -4.30 -0.91 9.54
CA THR A 192 -4.08 -0.91 10.99
C THR A 192 -4.27 -2.32 11.54
N ALA A 193 -3.83 -2.57 12.77
CA ALA A 193 -4.21 -3.77 13.50
C ALA A 193 -5.74 -3.88 13.60
N LYS A 194 -6.26 -5.04 14.00
CA LYS A 194 -7.72 -5.24 14.18
C LYS A 194 -8.30 -4.20 15.12
N LEU A 195 -9.33 -3.51 14.65
CA LEU A 195 -9.99 -2.46 15.41
C LEU A 195 -11.18 -3.02 16.19
N PRO A 196 -11.19 -2.92 17.53
CA PRO A 196 -12.38 -3.22 18.31
C PRO A 196 -13.57 -2.36 17.87
N ALA A 197 -14.75 -2.98 17.77
CA ALA A 197 -16.00 -2.27 17.46
C ALA A 197 -16.65 -1.75 18.75
N PRO A 198 -17.41 -0.66 18.72
CA PRO A 198 -17.64 0.23 17.58
C PRO A 198 -16.42 1.12 17.25
N VAL A 199 -16.33 1.54 15.99
CA VAL A 199 -15.35 2.52 15.54
C VAL A 199 -16.06 3.85 15.32
N VAL A 200 -15.50 4.92 15.88
CA VAL A 200 -16.00 6.30 15.78
C VAL A 200 -14.97 7.14 15.06
N PHE A 201 -15.39 7.84 14.03
CA PHE A 201 -14.54 8.82 13.34
C PHE A 201 -14.71 10.20 13.95
N ARG A 202 -13.59 10.82 14.33
CA ARG A 202 -13.53 12.18 14.82
C ARG A 202 -12.84 13.04 13.78
N ASN A 203 -13.61 13.97 13.18
CA ASN A 203 -13.13 14.76 12.07
C ASN A 203 -12.66 16.14 12.58
N THR A 204 -11.51 16.57 12.06
CA THR A 204 -11.00 17.92 12.21
C THR A 204 -10.76 18.53 10.82
N GLU A 205 -10.84 19.84 10.72
CA GLU A 205 -10.55 20.61 9.51
C GLU A 205 -9.30 21.47 9.72
N ASP A 206 -8.48 21.51 8.70
CA ASP A 206 -7.33 22.43 8.61
C ASP A 206 -7.53 23.33 7.39
N ARG A 207 -7.80 24.59 7.63
CA ARG A 207 -7.95 25.59 6.58
C ARG A 207 -6.60 26.19 6.27
N ARG A 208 -5.98 25.69 5.20
CA ARG A 208 -4.63 26.07 4.81
C ARG A 208 -4.61 27.48 4.24
N HIS A 209 -3.78 28.33 4.82
CA HIS A 209 -3.36 29.58 4.22
C HIS A 209 -2.13 29.31 3.37
N CYS A 210 -2.22 29.59 2.08
CA CYS A 210 -1.10 29.45 1.15
C CYS A 210 -0.59 30.89 0.86
N ASN A 211 0.63 31.16 1.27
CA ASN A 211 1.35 32.42 0.99
C ASN A 211 2.16 32.29 -0.30
#